data_23ff462b4ca6a185a4c0497fa580b492
#
_entry.id   23ff462b4ca6a185a4c0497fa580b492
#
_cell.length_a   1.000
_cell.length_b   1.000
_cell.length_c   1.000
_cell.angle_alpha   90.00
_cell.angle_beta   90.00
_cell.angle_gamma   90.00
#
_symmetry.space_group_name_H-M   'P 1'
#
loop_
_entity.id
_entity.type
_entity.pdbx_description
1 polymer ?
#
loop_
_entity_poly.entity_id
_entity_poly.type
_entity_poly.pdbx_seq_one_letter_code
_entity_poly.pdbx_strand_id
1 'polypeptide(L)'
;MGAITRAAANNFTTGGVILPAAVNDASVASITSLTQIATGGGLELISTSTASNSAFIEFSGASIFADYNVHMFELININSTSGASAPNFGFNGTNNLGVNWNTPKTTATVQNYQTEAGTASAFYNTSFDLAQGTGNQYLNYGDNDTAADASLNGRVWFFGLNSTTFVKHFIAVTNHSASDPSTEQNYTAGYINTTDDVNGILWGWDSGNIESGKIKFYGLVES
;
A
#
# COMPACT_ATOMS: atom_id res chain seq x y z
N MET A 1 -25.65 32.33 42.93
CA MET A 1 -25.65 31.70 41.53
C MET A 1 -24.28 31.33 41.01
N GLY A 2 -23.16 31.69 41.66
CA GLY A 2 -21.81 31.36 41.17
C GLY A 2 -21.32 29.95 41.50
N ALA A 3 -21.80 29.30 42.55
CA ALA A 3 -21.28 28.02 43.00
C ALA A 3 -21.73 26.80 42.16
N ILE A 4 -22.97 26.85 41.61
CA ILE A 4 -23.51 25.77 40.81
C ILE A 4 -22.86 25.77 39.39
N THR A 5 -22.54 26.94 38.87
CA THR A 5 -21.87 27.07 37.55
C THR A 5 -20.42 26.60 37.60
N ARG A 6 -19.73 26.79 38.78
CA ARG A 6 -18.36 26.31 38.94
C ARG A 6 -18.28 24.79 39.17
N ALA A 7 -19.28 24.22 39.88
CA ALA A 7 -19.35 22.77 40.04
C ALA A 7 -19.64 22.05 38.75
N ALA A 8 -20.49 22.61 37.89
CA ALA A 8 -20.71 22.09 36.55
C ALA A 8 -19.46 22.19 35.67
N ALA A 9 -18.75 23.33 35.70
CA ALA A 9 -17.52 23.50 34.92
C ALA A 9 -16.39 22.57 35.36
N ASN A 10 -16.28 22.26 36.67
CA ASN A 10 -15.28 21.31 37.18
C ASN A 10 -15.60 19.84 36.90
N ASN A 11 -16.86 19.50 36.64
CA ASN A 11 -17.24 18.14 36.26
C ASN A 11 -16.95 17.85 34.77
N PHE A 12 -16.53 18.85 34.03
CA PHE A 12 -16.12 18.68 32.64
C PHE A 12 -14.69 18.18 32.47
N THR A 13 -13.95 17.93 33.53
CA THR A 13 -12.54 17.50 33.45
C THR A 13 -12.31 16.07 33.94
N THR A 14 -13.33 15.33 34.38
CA THR A 14 -13.16 13.99 34.93
C THR A 14 -14.16 13.02 34.32
N GLY A 15 -13.70 12.22 33.38
CA GLY A 15 -14.38 11.01 32.90
C GLY A 15 -15.79 11.19 32.31
N GLY A 16 -15.92 11.25 31.02
CA GLY A 16 -17.20 11.13 30.33
C GLY A 16 -17.88 12.44 29.95
N VAL A 17 -17.13 13.41 29.51
CA VAL A 17 -17.63 14.73 29.16
C VAL A 17 -18.19 14.77 27.76
N ILE A 18 -19.44 15.23 27.66
CA ILE A 18 -19.96 15.76 26.40
C ILE A 18 -19.34 17.14 26.18
N LEU A 19 -18.34 17.22 25.32
CA LEU A 19 -17.78 18.51 24.91
C LEU A 19 -18.83 19.31 24.13
N PRO A 20 -18.98 20.63 24.41
CA PRO A 20 -19.82 21.47 23.58
C PRO A 20 -19.37 21.40 22.11
N ALA A 21 -20.31 21.51 21.18
CA ALA A 21 -20.04 21.47 19.75
C ALA A 21 -19.03 22.55 19.25
N ALA A 22 -18.68 23.53 20.10
CA ALA A 22 -17.68 24.56 19.83
C ALA A 22 -16.25 24.15 20.21
N VAL A 23 -16.06 23.00 20.88
CA VAL A 23 -14.72 22.47 21.18
C VAL A 23 -14.38 21.47 20.09
N ASN A 24 -13.57 21.87 19.17
CA ASN A 24 -13.03 21.04 18.09
C ASN A 24 -11.50 20.93 18.22
N ASP A 25 -10.88 20.13 17.41
CA ASP A 25 -9.42 19.92 17.36
C ASP A 25 -8.63 21.22 17.16
N ALA A 26 -9.21 22.22 16.46
CA ALA A 26 -8.60 23.53 16.29
C ALA A 26 -8.67 24.41 17.56
N SER A 27 -9.63 24.15 18.46
CA SER A 27 -9.77 24.89 19.73
C SER A 27 -8.96 24.29 20.88
N VAL A 28 -8.42 23.08 20.71
CA VAL A 28 -7.61 22.38 21.72
C VAL A 28 -6.18 22.21 21.22
N ALA A 29 -5.44 23.31 21.18
CA ALA A 29 -4.07 23.39 20.63
C ALA A 29 -3.00 22.60 21.41
N SER A 30 -3.34 21.89 22.47
CA SER A 30 -2.36 21.17 23.30
C SER A 30 -2.88 19.87 23.93
N ILE A 31 -3.59 19.04 23.17
CA ILE A 31 -3.81 17.67 23.61
C ILE A 31 -2.50 16.91 23.37
N THR A 32 -1.70 16.75 24.40
CA THR A 32 -0.41 16.05 24.34
C THR A 32 -0.54 14.53 24.51
N SER A 33 -1.68 14.02 24.94
CA SER A 33 -2.02 12.60 24.87
C SER A 33 -3.52 12.38 24.98
N LEU A 34 -4.07 11.57 24.09
CA LEU A 34 -5.45 11.08 24.10
C LEU A 34 -5.45 9.62 24.56
N THR A 35 -4.99 9.36 25.79
CA THR A 35 -4.83 8.00 26.32
C THR A 35 -6.14 7.23 26.53
N GLN A 36 -7.30 7.84 26.29
CA GLN A 36 -8.61 7.21 26.47
C GLN A 36 -9.54 7.30 25.23
N ILE A 37 -9.09 7.83 24.13
CA ILE A 37 -9.78 7.57 22.87
C ILE A 37 -9.22 6.22 22.41
N ALA A 38 -10.01 5.17 22.56
CA ALA A 38 -9.75 3.93 21.86
C ALA A 38 -9.63 4.30 20.38
N THR A 39 -8.42 4.32 19.87
CA THR A 39 -8.20 4.36 18.43
C THR A 39 -8.78 3.06 17.91
N GLY A 40 -10.06 3.10 17.53
CA GLY A 40 -10.72 1.97 16.92
C GLY A 40 -9.85 1.47 15.79
N GLY A 41 -9.67 0.15 15.68
CA GLY A 41 -8.82 -0.47 14.68
C GLY A 41 -9.06 0.14 13.30
N GLY A 42 -8.04 0.62 12.66
CA GLY A 42 -8.09 1.29 11.37
C GLY A 42 -6.73 1.36 10.71
N LEU A 43 -6.70 1.84 9.48
CA LEU A 43 -5.45 2.07 8.76
C LEU A 43 -4.79 3.37 9.27
N GLU A 44 -3.58 3.26 9.75
CA GLU A 44 -2.72 4.39 10.09
C GLU A 44 -1.73 4.65 8.96
N LEU A 45 -1.68 5.89 8.47
CA LEU A 45 -0.72 6.27 7.44
C LEU A 45 0.69 6.37 8.03
N ILE A 46 1.56 5.46 7.64
CA ILE A 46 2.96 5.45 8.07
C ILE A 46 3.78 6.41 7.21
N SER A 47 3.62 6.36 5.89
CA SER A 47 4.43 7.16 4.98
C SER A 47 3.74 7.35 3.62
N THR A 48 4.16 8.40 2.91
CA THR A 48 3.77 8.65 1.52
C THR A 48 5.01 8.99 0.70
N SER A 49 5.18 8.33 -0.43
CA SER A 49 6.16 8.67 -1.44
C SER A 49 5.47 9.15 -2.71
N THR A 50 5.94 10.27 -3.26
CA THR A 50 5.46 10.82 -4.54
C THR A 50 6.56 10.66 -5.57
N ALA A 51 6.25 10.01 -6.67
CA ALA A 51 7.16 9.85 -7.79
C ALA A 51 7.37 11.18 -8.53
N SER A 52 8.58 11.40 -8.99
CA SER A 52 8.98 12.50 -9.88
C SER A 52 10.11 11.99 -10.77
N ASN A 53 9.74 11.25 -11.82
CA ASN A 53 10.68 10.57 -12.69
C ASN A 53 11.66 9.66 -11.91
N SER A 54 11.13 8.88 -10.98
CA SER A 54 11.90 8.07 -10.02
C SER A 54 12.18 6.69 -10.61
N ALA A 55 13.44 6.26 -10.58
CA ALA A 55 13.80 4.91 -11.07
C ALA A 55 13.10 3.81 -10.25
N PHE A 56 12.90 4.05 -8.97
CA PHE A 56 12.15 3.20 -8.04
C PHE A 56 11.68 4.02 -6.84
N ILE A 57 10.74 3.46 -6.09
CA ILE A 57 10.32 3.95 -4.77
C ILE A 57 10.59 2.85 -3.75
N GLU A 58 11.30 3.20 -2.69
CA GLU A 58 11.69 2.30 -1.63
C GLU A 58 11.03 2.69 -0.31
N PHE A 59 10.51 1.68 0.38
CA PHE A 59 10.13 1.77 1.78
C PHE A 59 10.99 0.76 2.53
N SER A 60 11.91 1.23 3.34
CA SER A 60 12.84 0.38 4.09
C SER A 60 13.11 0.93 5.47
N GLY A 61 13.42 0.04 6.39
CA GLY A 61 13.72 0.34 7.78
C GLY A 61 13.02 -0.60 8.74
N ALA A 62 13.77 -1.21 9.65
CA ALA A 62 13.22 -2.19 10.59
C ALA A 62 12.04 -1.63 11.42
N SER A 63 12.08 -0.37 11.80
CA SER A 63 11.05 0.26 12.63
C SER A 63 9.72 0.46 11.91
N ILE A 64 9.73 0.74 10.60
CA ILE A 64 8.47 1.03 9.88
C ILE A 64 7.62 -0.21 9.60
N PHE A 65 8.20 -1.41 9.73
CA PHE A 65 7.51 -2.69 9.57
C PHE A 65 7.28 -3.43 10.89
N ALA A 66 7.79 -2.91 12.02
CA ALA A 66 7.79 -3.61 13.30
C ALA A 66 6.45 -3.52 14.03
N ASP A 67 5.73 -2.41 13.89
CA ASP A 67 4.62 -2.06 14.78
C ASP A 67 3.27 -2.65 14.37
N TYR A 68 3.18 -3.25 13.17
CA TYR A 68 1.91 -3.74 12.62
C TYR A 68 2.06 -5.15 12.08
N ASN A 69 1.04 -5.99 12.30
CA ASN A 69 0.98 -7.34 11.71
C ASN A 69 0.45 -7.33 10.28
N VAL A 70 -0.30 -6.32 9.92
CA VAL A 70 -0.86 -6.14 8.57
C VAL A 70 -0.48 -4.78 8.03
N HIS A 71 0.06 -4.78 6.82
CA HIS A 71 0.44 -3.56 6.10
C HIS A 71 -0.32 -3.45 4.80
N MET A 72 -0.59 -2.23 4.36
CA MET A 72 -1.20 -1.96 3.06
C MET A 72 -0.42 -0.88 2.31
N PHE A 73 -0.14 -1.16 1.04
CA PHE A 73 0.30 -0.15 0.09
C PHE A 73 -0.85 0.24 -0.83
N GLU A 74 -1.09 1.53 -0.98
CA GLU A 74 -2.06 2.10 -1.91
C GLU A 74 -1.30 2.78 -3.05
N LEU A 75 -1.54 2.29 -4.27
CA LEU A 75 -0.94 2.78 -5.52
C LEU A 75 -1.93 3.74 -6.16
N ILE A 76 -1.51 4.98 -6.42
CA ILE A 76 -2.38 6.04 -6.92
C ILE A 76 -1.73 6.70 -8.13
N ASN A 77 -2.35 6.54 -9.30
CA ASN A 77 -1.95 7.15 -10.57
C ASN A 77 -0.48 6.90 -10.91
N ILE A 78 -0.03 5.66 -10.78
CA ILE A 78 1.33 5.26 -11.09
C ILE A 78 1.47 5.23 -12.62
N ASN A 79 2.23 6.19 -13.17
CA ASN A 79 2.51 6.29 -14.60
C ASN A 79 3.98 5.97 -14.90
N SER A 80 4.27 5.55 -16.14
CA SER A 80 5.60 5.17 -16.63
C SER A 80 6.14 6.16 -17.64
N THR A 81 7.44 6.47 -17.56
CA THR A 81 8.15 7.25 -18.61
C THR A 81 8.47 6.42 -19.84
N SER A 82 8.30 5.10 -19.78
CA SER A 82 8.70 4.22 -20.88
C SER A 82 7.75 4.37 -22.06
N GLY A 83 8.22 4.98 -23.14
CA GLY A 83 7.60 4.88 -24.46
C GLY A 83 7.89 3.54 -25.16
N ALA A 84 8.56 2.60 -24.51
CA ALA A 84 8.78 1.25 -24.99
C ALA A 84 7.60 0.35 -24.62
N SER A 85 7.29 -0.58 -25.49
CA SER A 85 6.16 -1.51 -25.34
C SER A 85 6.04 -2.08 -23.94
N ALA A 86 4.97 -1.69 -23.24
CA ALA A 86 4.35 -2.49 -22.22
C ALA A 86 5.18 -2.76 -20.96
N PRO A 87 5.54 -1.72 -20.17
CA PRO A 87 6.26 -1.96 -18.92
C PRO A 87 5.41 -2.66 -17.87
N ASN A 88 6.05 -3.49 -17.06
CA ASN A 88 5.43 -4.16 -15.92
C ASN A 88 5.80 -3.44 -14.62
N PHE A 89 4.77 -3.04 -13.86
CA PHE A 89 4.95 -2.50 -12.53
C PHE A 89 4.89 -3.59 -11.49
N GLY A 90 5.78 -3.53 -10.52
CA GLY A 90 5.81 -4.55 -9.49
C GLY A 90 6.60 -4.16 -8.26
N PHE A 91 6.76 -5.16 -7.39
CA PHE A 91 7.52 -5.00 -6.16
C PHE A 91 8.53 -6.14 -5.95
N ASN A 92 9.52 -5.86 -5.13
CA ASN A 92 10.39 -6.86 -4.52
C ASN A 92 10.59 -6.56 -3.05
N GLY A 93 10.94 -7.58 -2.28
CA GLY A 93 11.21 -7.48 -0.86
C GLY A 93 12.68 -7.70 -0.52
N THR A 94 13.08 -7.21 0.65
CA THR A 94 14.38 -7.51 1.25
C THR A 94 14.23 -7.79 2.75
N ASN A 95 15.06 -8.69 3.25
CA ASN A 95 15.27 -8.91 4.69
C ASN A 95 16.60 -8.31 5.19
N ASN A 96 17.25 -7.47 4.38
CA ASN A 96 18.56 -6.88 4.66
C ASN A 96 18.58 -5.37 4.39
N LEU A 97 17.65 -4.62 5.02
CA LEU A 97 17.63 -3.15 5.10
C LEU A 97 17.95 -2.43 3.78
N GLY A 98 17.24 -2.80 2.70
CA GLY A 98 17.39 -2.15 1.40
C GLY A 98 18.54 -2.66 0.54
N VAL A 99 19.22 -3.72 0.98
CA VAL A 99 20.26 -4.41 0.21
C VAL A 99 19.72 -5.76 -0.27
N ASN A 100 19.99 -6.13 -1.53
CA ASN A 100 19.59 -7.42 -2.10
C ASN A 100 18.06 -7.60 -2.16
N TRP A 101 17.41 -6.88 -3.05
CA TRP A 101 15.99 -7.01 -3.38
C TRP A 101 15.71 -8.32 -4.13
N ASN A 102 15.76 -9.44 -3.44
CA ASN A 102 15.74 -10.76 -4.04
C ASN A 102 15.07 -11.83 -3.19
N THR A 103 14.14 -11.45 -2.31
CA THR A 103 13.40 -12.44 -1.53
C THR A 103 12.62 -13.39 -2.46
N PRO A 104 12.73 -14.72 -2.29
CA PRO A 104 12.02 -15.68 -3.13
C PRO A 104 10.51 -15.61 -2.88
N LYS A 105 9.72 -15.71 -3.96
CA LYS A 105 8.26 -15.64 -3.93
C LYS A 105 7.63 -16.79 -4.68
N THR A 106 6.48 -17.27 -4.18
CA THR A 106 5.58 -18.17 -4.91
C THR A 106 4.23 -17.52 -5.00
N THR A 107 3.71 -17.36 -6.21
CA THR A 107 2.56 -16.50 -6.49
C THR A 107 1.66 -17.08 -7.56
N ALA A 108 0.43 -16.57 -7.62
CA ALA A 108 -0.55 -16.88 -8.63
C ALA A 108 -1.31 -15.60 -9.04
N THR A 109 -1.56 -15.44 -10.34
CA THR A 109 -2.22 -14.26 -10.89
C THR A 109 -3.43 -14.64 -11.75
N VAL A 110 -4.56 -13.98 -11.48
CA VAL A 110 -5.75 -14.02 -12.32
C VAL A 110 -5.95 -12.63 -12.91
N GLN A 111 -6.14 -12.57 -14.21
CA GLN A 111 -6.33 -11.35 -14.98
C GLN A 111 -7.71 -11.33 -15.62
N ASN A 112 -8.31 -10.16 -15.69
CA ASN A 112 -9.46 -9.89 -16.53
C ASN A 112 -9.29 -8.57 -17.26
N TYR A 113 -9.91 -8.43 -18.41
CA TYR A 113 -9.93 -7.20 -19.18
C TYR A 113 -11.28 -6.95 -19.87
N GLN A 114 -11.51 -5.71 -20.20
CA GLN A 114 -12.63 -5.24 -21.01
C GLN A 114 -12.12 -4.16 -21.97
N THR A 115 -12.25 -4.40 -23.28
CA THR A 115 -11.95 -3.40 -24.30
C THR A 115 -13.10 -2.40 -24.45
N GLU A 116 -12.81 -1.19 -24.93
CA GLU A 116 -13.84 -0.21 -25.27
C GLU A 116 -14.77 -0.70 -26.40
N ALA A 117 -14.32 -1.64 -27.24
CA ALA A 117 -15.12 -2.28 -28.27
C ALA A 117 -16.06 -3.38 -27.73
N GLY A 118 -16.05 -3.64 -26.40
CA GLY A 118 -16.95 -4.58 -25.75
C GLY A 118 -16.42 -6.02 -25.67
N THR A 119 -15.18 -6.29 -26.04
CA THR A 119 -14.57 -7.62 -25.84
C THR A 119 -14.07 -7.76 -24.41
N ALA A 120 -14.42 -8.87 -23.75
CA ALA A 120 -14.00 -9.16 -22.39
C ALA A 120 -13.48 -10.58 -22.24
N SER A 121 -12.53 -10.79 -21.33
CA SER A 121 -12.04 -12.11 -20.94
C SER A 121 -11.54 -12.12 -19.49
N ALA A 122 -11.51 -13.32 -18.90
CA ALA A 122 -10.87 -13.58 -17.63
C ALA A 122 -10.09 -14.88 -17.70
N PHE A 123 -8.86 -14.92 -17.22
CA PHE A 123 -8.00 -16.08 -17.32
C PHE A 123 -6.92 -16.11 -16.23
N TYR A 124 -6.37 -17.29 -16.00
CA TYR A 124 -5.20 -17.49 -15.17
C TYR A 124 -3.95 -17.13 -15.97
N ASN A 125 -3.15 -16.18 -15.45
CA ASN A 125 -1.96 -15.68 -16.16
C ASN A 125 -0.68 -16.27 -15.57
N THR A 126 -0.17 -17.33 -16.20
CA THR A 126 1.06 -18.00 -15.78
C THR A 126 2.35 -17.21 -16.03
N SER A 127 2.30 -16.15 -16.84
CA SER A 127 3.48 -15.36 -17.18
C SER A 127 3.99 -14.51 -16.00
N PHE A 128 3.12 -14.26 -15.02
CA PHE A 128 3.47 -13.47 -13.83
C PHE A 128 3.53 -14.26 -12.55
N ASP A 129 3.35 -15.55 -12.65
CA ASP A 129 3.53 -16.44 -11.52
C ASP A 129 5.03 -16.63 -11.23
N LEU A 130 5.37 -16.59 -9.97
CA LEU A 130 6.70 -16.93 -9.49
C LEU A 130 6.65 -18.29 -8.78
N ALA A 131 7.57 -19.17 -9.11
CA ALA A 131 7.79 -20.44 -8.42
C ALA A 131 9.15 -20.38 -7.73
N GLN A 132 9.20 -19.88 -6.49
CA GLN A 132 10.43 -19.55 -5.76
C GLN A 132 11.32 -18.54 -6.50
N GLY A 133 10.71 -17.68 -7.30
CA GLY A 133 11.40 -16.66 -8.07
C GLY A 133 11.86 -15.49 -7.19
N THR A 134 13.04 -14.95 -7.46
CA THR A 134 13.63 -13.82 -6.74
C THR A 134 13.45 -12.47 -7.46
N GLY A 135 12.90 -12.50 -8.67
CA GLY A 135 12.57 -11.30 -9.45
C GLY A 135 11.41 -10.49 -8.86
N ASN A 136 11.09 -9.38 -9.50
CA ASN A 136 9.93 -8.57 -9.13
C ASN A 136 8.64 -9.38 -9.30
N GLN A 137 7.70 -9.22 -8.38
CA GLN A 137 6.33 -9.62 -8.60
C GLN A 137 5.62 -8.52 -9.36
N TYR A 138 5.24 -8.79 -10.59
CA TYR A 138 4.49 -7.83 -11.41
C TYR A 138 3.01 -7.84 -11.04
N LEU A 139 2.39 -6.68 -11.15
CA LEU A 139 1.02 -6.40 -10.76
C LEU A 139 0.14 -5.92 -11.93
N ASN A 140 0.69 -5.86 -13.13
CA ASN A 140 0.00 -5.60 -14.39
C ASN A 140 0.57 -6.52 -15.48
N TYR A 141 -0.20 -6.76 -16.51
CA TYR A 141 0.28 -7.47 -17.70
C TYR A 141 0.86 -6.45 -18.69
N GLY A 142 2.07 -6.67 -19.15
CA GLY A 142 2.96 -5.91 -20.02
C GLY A 142 2.39 -5.08 -21.17
N ASP A 143 1.32 -4.40 -21.01
CA ASP A 143 0.67 -3.55 -22.00
C ASP A 143 0.19 -2.21 -21.42
N ASN A 144 0.75 -1.82 -20.27
CA ASN A 144 0.42 -0.54 -19.67
C ASN A 144 0.61 0.60 -20.68
N ASP A 145 -0.40 1.41 -20.84
CA ASP A 145 -0.30 2.62 -21.64
C ASP A 145 0.66 3.61 -20.98
N THR A 146 1.43 4.32 -21.79
CA THR A 146 2.40 5.33 -21.35
C THR A 146 1.93 6.76 -21.68
N ALA A 147 0.69 6.92 -22.11
CA ALA A 147 0.09 8.23 -22.27
C ALA A 147 0.01 8.99 -20.94
N ALA A 148 0.01 10.31 -21.00
CA ALA A 148 0.04 11.16 -19.79
C ALA A 148 -1.19 11.01 -18.89
N ASP A 149 -2.29 10.48 -19.41
CA ASP A 149 -3.54 10.18 -18.68
C ASP A 149 -3.68 8.71 -18.29
N ALA A 150 -2.75 7.87 -18.75
CA ALA A 150 -2.71 6.46 -18.37
C ALA A 150 -2.14 6.25 -16.98
N SER A 151 -2.66 5.28 -16.24
CA SER A 151 -2.14 4.99 -14.92
C SER A 151 -2.50 3.58 -14.43
N LEU A 152 -1.68 3.09 -13.50
CA LEU A 152 -1.97 1.94 -12.68
C LEU A 152 -2.40 2.41 -11.28
N ASN A 153 -3.47 1.80 -10.78
CA ASN A 153 -4.01 2.04 -9.45
C ASN A 153 -4.28 0.71 -8.75
N GLY A 154 -4.21 0.69 -7.42
CA GLY A 154 -4.50 -0.54 -6.70
C GLY A 154 -4.07 -0.54 -5.25
N ARG A 155 -4.18 -1.74 -4.66
CA ARG A 155 -3.78 -1.99 -3.27
C ARG A 155 -3.08 -3.32 -3.15
N VAL A 156 -2.08 -3.36 -2.28
CA VAL A 156 -1.35 -4.57 -1.92
C VAL A 156 -1.33 -4.69 -0.40
N TRP A 157 -1.91 -5.78 0.09
CA TRP A 157 -1.91 -6.13 1.50
C TRP A 157 -0.81 -7.14 1.77
N PHE A 158 0.00 -6.89 2.80
CA PHE A 158 1.00 -7.81 3.31
C PHE A 158 0.66 -8.22 4.75
N PHE A 159 0.86 -9.49 5.06
CA PHE A 159 0.56 -10.08 6.34
C PHE A 159 1.84 -10.61 6.99
N GLY A 160 2.15 -10.12 8.18
CA GLY A 160 3.26 -10.58 8.99
C GLY A 160 4.64 -10.28 8.42
N LEU A 161 4.86 -9.09 7.82
CA LEU A 161 6.21 -8.70 7.33
C LEU A 161 7.28 -8.77 8.43
N ASN A 162 6.90 -8.48 9.67
CA ASN A 162 7.74 -8.53 10.86
C ASN A 162 7.83 -9.93 11.51
N SER A 163 7.15 -10.94 10.98
CA SER A 163 7.16 -12.28 11.56
C SER A 163 8.52 -12.97 11.36
N THR A 164 9.04 -13.55 12.42
CA THR A 164 10.23 -14.44 12.37
C THR A 164 9.85 -15.93 12.42
N THR A 165 8.55 -16.24 12.29
CA THR A 165 8.02 -17.61 12.34
C THR A 165 7.35 -18.02 11.04
N PHE A 166 6.56 -17.10 10.43
CA PHE A 166 5.74 -17.40 9.27
C PHE A 166 6.29 -16.74 8.00
N VAL A 167 6.04 -17.35 6.84
CA VAL A 167 6.21 -16.71 5.53
C VAL A 167 5.26 -15.52 5.40
N LYS A 168 5.58 -14.56 4.55
CA LYS A 168 4.87 -13.28 4.41
C LYS A 168 3.87 -13.39 3.27
N HIS A 169 2.62 -13.62 3.60
CA HIS A 169 1.55 -13.64 2.60
C HIS A 169 1.24 -12.23 2.09
N PHE A 170 0.78 -12.15 0.86
CA PHE A 170 0.26 -10.91 0.30
C PHE A 170 -0.92 -11.16 -0.64
N ILE A 171 -1.76 -10.14 -0.81
CA ILE A 171 -2.86 -10.10 -1.76
C ILE A 171 -2.82 -8.72 -2.44
N ALA A 172 -2.84 -8.70 -3.76
CA ALA A 172 -2.86 -7.50 -4.56
C ALA A 172 -4.08 -7.46 -5.47
N VAL A 173 -4.67 -6.28 -5.59
CA VAL A 173 -5.70 -5.97 -6.58
C VAL A 173 -5.28 -4.68 -7.25
N THR A 174 -5.04 -4.75 -8.55
CA THR A 174 -4.63 -3.61 -9.37
C THR A 174 -5.50 -3.48 -10.60
N ASN A 175 -5.61 -2.26 -11.10
CA ASN A 175 -6.24 -1.92 -12.36
C ASN A 175 -5.37 -0.93 -13.11
N HIS A 176 -5.28 -1.07 -14.42
CA HIS A 176 -4.56 -0.14 -15.27
C HIS A 176 -5.27 0.05 -16.61
N SER A 177 -4.95 1.15 -17.28
CA SER A 177 -5.28 1.37 -18.67
C SER A 177 -4.22 0.73 -19.55
N ALA A 178 -4.64 -0.11 -20.49
CA ALA A 178 -3.76 -0.76 -21.43
C ALA A 178 -3.57 0.07 -22.71
N SER A 179 -2.49 -0.21 -23.44
CA SER A 179 -2.15 0.49 -24.69
C SER A 179 -3.12 0.20 -25.85
N ASP A 180 -3.78 -0.95 -25.83
CA ASP A 180 -5.01 -1.18 -26.57
C ASP A 180 -6.17 -0.58 -25.77
N PRO A 181 -7.12 0.17 -26.30
CA PRO A 181 -8.15 0.84 -25.51
C PRO A 181 -8.96 -0.13 -24.63
N SER A 182 -8.40 -0.48 -23.49
CA SER A 182 -8.98 -1.43 -22.53
C SER A 182 -8.64 -1.09 -21.10
N THR A 183 -9.46 -1.60 -20.19
CA THR A 183 -9.15 -1.66 -18.75
C THR A 183 -8.73 -3.07 -18.38
N GLU A 184 -7.66 -3.22 -17.66
CA GLU A 184 -7.20 -4.49 -17.14
C GLU A 184 -7.17 -4.51 -15.63
N GLN A 185 -7.57 -5.64 -15.05
CA GLN A 185 -7.57 -5.86 -13.62
C GLN A 185 -6.83 -7.15 -13.29
N ASN A 186 -5.89 -7.05 -12.34
CA ASN A 186 -5.09 -8.18 -11.89
C ASN A 186 -5.36 -8.46 -10.42
N TYR A 187 -5.58 -9.73 -10.12
CA TYR A 187 -5.65 -10.30 -8.78
C TYR A 187 -4.45 -11.20 -8.59
N THR A 188 -3.50 -10.76 -7.78
CA THR A 188 -2.28 -11.51 -7.51
C THR A 188 -2.21 -11.85 -6.03
N ALA A 189 -1.95 -13.10 -5.70
CA ALA A 189 -1.74 -13.53 -4.33
C ALA A 189 -0.54 -14.48 -4.24
N GLY A 190 0.09 -14.52 -3.08
CA GLY A 190 1.21 -15.40 -2.85
C GLY A 190 1.87 -15.18 -1.50
N TYR A 191 3.12 -15.62 -1.43
CA TYR A 191 3.95 -15.38 -0.25
C TYR A 191 5.42 -15.15 -0.62
N ILE A 192 6.08 -14.34 0.18
CA ILE A 192 7.53 -14.22 0.24
C ILE A 192 8.03 -15.36 1.12
N ASN A 193 8.85 -16.24 0.55
CA ASN A 193 9.30 -17.46 1.20
C ASN A 193 10.55 -17.23 2.05
N THR A 194 10.38 -16.52 3.15
CA THR A 194 11.37 -16.38 4.21
C THR A 194 10.69 -16.33 5.57
N THR A 195 11.33 -16.88 6.57
CA THR A 195 10.94 -16.72 7.98
C THR A 195 11.64 -15.53 8.64
N ASP A 196 12.66 -14.94 8.01
CA ASP A 196 13.24 -13.69 8.50
C ASP A 196 12.24 -12.55 8.29
N ASP A 197 12.34 -11.48 9.07
CA ASP A 197 11.56 -10.28 8.87
C ASP A 197 11.86 -9.67 7.48
N VAL A 198 10.82 -9.21 6.79
CA VAL A 198 10.97 -8.40 5.58
C VAL A 198 10.91 -6.95 6.00
N ASN A 199 12.04 -6.26 5.87
CA ASN A 199 12.24 -4.91 6.37
C ASN A 199 12.42 -3.86 5.26
N GLY A 200 12.04 -4.22 4.02
CA GLY A 200 11.98 -3.32 2.90
C GLY A 200 11.12 -3.85 1.76
N ILE A 201 10.40 -2.95 1.10
CA ILE A 201 9.65 -3.18 -0.15
C ILE A 201 10.07 -2.13 -1.16
N LEU A 202 10.51 -2.58 -2.33
CA LEU A 202 10.90 -1.77 -3.48
C LEU A 202 9.82 -1.85 -4.55
N TRP A 203 9.46 -0.71 -5.12
CA TRP A 203 8.46 -0.56 -6.17
C TRP A 203 9.09 0.02 -7.43
N GLY A 204 8.78 -0.51 -8.58
CA GLY A 204 9.30 0.02 -9.85
C GLY A 204 8.71 -0.64 -11.07
N TRP A 205 8.98 -0.04 -12.21
CA TRP A 205 8.77 -0.63 -13.52
C TRP A 205 9.97 -1.50 -13.90
N ASP A 206 9.77 -2.50 -14.74
CA ASP A 206 10.86 -3.30 -15.32
C ASP A 206 11.60 -2.53 -16.41
N SER A 207 10.99 -1.49 -16.95
CA SER A 207 11.56 -0.60 -17.96
C SER A 207 11.07 0.83 -17.74
N GLY A 208 11.96 1.81 -17.82
CA GLY A 208 11.68 3.22 -17.59
C GLY A 208 11.60 3.57 -16.09
N ASN A 209 11.14 4.79 -15.82
CA ASN A 209 10.98 5.33 -14.48
C ASN A 209 9.50 5.43 -14.11
N ILE A 210 9.21 5.55 -12.83
CA ILE A 210 7.90 6.01 -12.34
C ILE A 210 7.83 7.50 -12.59
N GLU A 211 7.13 7.92 -13.66
CA GLU A 211 7.05 9.32 -14.06
C GLU A 211 6.34 10.15 -13.03
N SER A 212 5.18 9.67 -12.59
CA SER A 212 4.32 10.33 -11.62
C SER A 212 3.54 9.30 -10.80
N GLY A 213 2.83 9.79 -9.80
CA GLY A 213 1.98 9.00 -8.93
C GLY A 213 2.41 9.04 -7.47
N LYS A 214 1.65 8.34 -6.65
CA LYS A 214 1.91 8.24 -5.21
C LYS A 214 1.76 6.82 -4.75
N ILE A 215 2.64 6.43 -3.83
CA ILE A 215 2.51 5.19 -3.05
C ILE A 215 2.35 5.60 -1.59
N LYS A 216 1.23 5.22 -0.99
CA LYS A 216 0.99 5.40 0.44
C LYS A 216 1.16 4.08 1.16
N PHE A 217 1.82 4.11 2.28
CA PHE A 217 2.09 2.97 3.13
C PHE A 217 1.36 3.11 4.45
N TYR A 218 0.58 2.09 4.81
CA TYR A 218 -0.25 2.05 6.00
C TYR A 218 0.04 0.81 6.83
N GLY A 219 -0.15 0.93 8.15
CA GLY A 219 -0.27 -0.17 9.08
C GLY A 219 -1.72 -0.32 9.56
N LEU A 220 -2.16 -1.55 9.81
CA LEU A 220 -3.46 -1.81 10.42
C LEU A 220 -3.29 -1.86 11.94
N VAL A 221 -3.91 -0.92 12.64
CA VAL A 221 -3.94 -0.90 14.10
C VAL A 221 -4.86 -2.02 14.57
N GLU A 222 -4.33 -2.92 15.38
CA GLU A 222 -5.10 -3.95 16.06
C GLU A 222 -5.75 -3.36 17.32
N SER A 223 -7.02 -3.65 17.54
CA SER A 223 -7.81 -3.20 18.70
C SER A 223 -7.54 -4.05 19.93
#